data_73115e02f13e1dc8fff1a1c4af537379
#
_entry.id   73115e02f13e1dc8fff1a1c4af537379
#
_cell.length_a   1.000
_cell.length_b   1.000
_cell.length_c   1.000
_cell.angle_alpha   90.00
_cell.angle_beta   90.00
_cell.angle_gamma   90.00
#
_symmetry.space_group_name_H-M   'P 1'
#
loop_
_entity.id
_entity.type
_entity.pdbx_description
1 polymer ?
#
loop_
_entity_poly.entity_id
_entity_poly.type
_entity_poly.pdbx_seq_one_letter_code
_entity_poly.pdbx_strand_id
1 'polypeptide(L)'
;MAISIGINGFGRIGRVALRIAINQPDTFKVCGINVRNADLGYMKYMIRYDSTFGRFQGELDTYENGLIIEGQKIPVFSESDAALIPWGACGAEYIIDATGAYCTTEKAKAHLEGGAKKVIISAPAKDGDTPTFIMGINHDKYTSDMPVVSNASCTTNCLAPICKVLEDNYLSLIHI
;
A
#
# COMPACT_ATOMS: atom_id res chain seq x y z
N MET A 1 12.88 15.13 -0.64
CA MET A 1 13.10 13.81 -1.30
C MET A 1 11.79 13.05 -1.31
N ALA A 2 11.38 12.49 -2.44
CA ALA A 2 10.18 11.68 -2.51
C ALA A 2 10.35 10.36 -1.71
N ILE A 3 9.26 9.89 -1.11
CA ILE A 3 9.22 8.64 -0.35
C ILE A 3 9.25 7.46 -1.32
N SER A 4 10.25 6.60 -1.20
CA SER A 4 10.42 5.42 -2.06
C SER A 4 9.53 4.29 -1.61
N ILE A 5 8.53 3.93 -2.43
CA ILE A 5 7.54 2.91 -2.11
C ILE A 5 7.61 1.71 -3.04
N GLY A 6 7.36 0.53 -2.47
CA GLY A 6 7.06 -0.70 -3.18
C GLY A 6 5.61 -1.12 -2.95
N ILE A 7 4.99 -1.78 -3.91
CA ILE A 7 3.61 -2.26 -3.81
C ILE A 7 3.61 -3.77 -3.97
N ASN A 8 3.19 -4.49 -2.93
CA ASN A 8 2.96 -5.92 -2.99
C ASN A 8 1.47 -6.21 -3.16
N GLY A 9 1.11 -6.81 -4.28
CA GLY A 9 -0.27 -7.06 -4.67
C GLY A 9 -0.82 -6.03 -5.65
N PHE A 10 -1.41 -6.52 -6.74
CA PHE A 10 -1.96 -5.70 -7.82
C PHE A 10 -3.48 -5.82 -7.95
N GLY A 11 -4.14 -6.02 -6.81
CA GLY A 11 -5.59 -5.99 -6.67
C GLY A 11 -6.15 -4.56 -6.74
N ARG A 12 -7.40 -4.39 -6.33
CA ARG A 12 -8.06 -3.08 -6.31
C ARG A 12 -7.22 -2.04 -5.53
N ILE A 13 -6.79 -2.37 -4.33
CA ILE A 13 -6.07 -1.44 -3.45
C ILE A 13 -4.68 -1.10 -4.01
N GLY A 14 -3.90 -2.11 -4.43
CA GLY A 14 -2.56 -1.87 -4.99
C GLY A 14 -2.59 -0.96 -6.23
N ARG A 15 -3.58 -1.14 -7.11
CA ARG A 15 -3.74 -0.29 -8.30
C ARG A 15 -4.16 1.15 -7.96
N VAL A 16 -5.02 1.33 -6.96
CA VAL A 16 -5.41 2.67 -6.51
C VAL A 16 -4.22 3.36 -5.85
N ALA A 17 -3.48 2.66 -4.99
CA ALA A 17 -2.25 3.18 -4.38
C ALA A 17 -1.22 3.60 -5.45
N LEU A 18 -1.03 2.77 -6.49
CA LEU A 18 -0.17 3.11 -7.62
C LEU A 18 -0.62 4.41 -8.31
N ARG A 19 -1.90 4.54 -8.66
CA ARG A 19 -2.43 5.74 -9.31
C ARG A 19 -2.25 7.00 -8.46
N ILE A 20 -2.50 6.90 -7.15
CA ILE A 20 -2.30 8.02 -6.23
C ILE A 20 -0.83 8.43 -6.20
N ALA A 21 0.08 7.46 -6.09
CA ALA A 21 1.51 7.72 -6.02
C ALA A 21 2.06 8.36 -7.30
N ILE A 22 1.64 7.87 -8.47
CA ILE A 22 2.03 8.45 -9.78
C ILE A 22 1.52 9.88 -9.94
N ASN A 23 0.35 10.20 -9.43
CA ASN A 23 -0.21 11.56 -9.49
C ASN A 23 0.44 12.54 -8.48
N GLN A 24 1.34 12.04 -7.61
CA GLN A 24 2.04 12.83 -6.60
C GLN A 24 3.56 12.58 -6.65
N PRO A 25 4.23 12.84 -7.79
CA PRO A 25 5.64 12.47 -8.00
C PRO A 25 6.62 13.21 -7.08
N ASP A 26 6.25 14.38 -6.57
CA ASP A 26 7.06 15.12 -5.61
C ASP A 26 7.04 14.48 -4.21
N THR A 27 5.98 13.71 -3.91
CA THR A 27 5.79 13.06 -2.61
C THR A 27 6.21 11.60 -2.64
N PHE A 28 5.88 10.87 -3.72
CA PHE A 28 6.11 9.43 -3.82
C PHE A 28 6.88 9.05 -5.07
N LYS A 29 7.75 8.05 -4.92
CA LYS A 29 8.42 7.35 -6.01
C LYS A 29 8.10 5.87 -5.91
N VAL A 30 7.42 5.31 -6.92
CA VAL A 30 7.17 3.86 -6.98
C VAL A 30 8.41 3.16 -7.52
N CYS A 31 9.05 2.36 -6.68
CA CYS A 31 10.31 1.70 -7.00
C CYS A 31 10.13 0.28 -7.51
N GLY A 32 9.00 -0.37 -7.24
CA GLY A 32 8.72 -1.72 -7.71
C GLY A 32 7.30 -2.16 -7.36
N ILE A 33 6.81 -3.12 -8.12
CA ILE A 33 5.52 -3.78 -7.88
C ILE A 33 5.77 -5.29 -7.87
N ASN A 34 5.19 -6.01 -6.91
CA ASN A 34 5.19 -7.46 -6.92
C ASN A 34 3.78 -7.99 -7.08
N VAL A 35 3.61 -8.94 -7.99
CA VAL A 35 2.34 -9.64 -8.19
C VAL A 35 2.60 -11.04 -8.70
N ARG A 36 2.01 -12.04 -8.05
CA ARG A 36 2.13 -13.42 -8.52
C ARG A 36 1.53 -13.57 -9.92
N ASN A 37 2.24 -14.31 -10.79
CA ASN A 37 1.84 -14.54 -12.19
C ASN A 37 1.64 -13.22 -12.95
N ALA A 38 2.65 -12.36 -12.95
CA ALA A 38 2.63 -11.07 -13.63
C ALA A 38 2.42 -11.23 -15.14
N ASP A 39 1.36 -10.63 -15.65
CA ASP A 39 1.13 -10.38 -17.07
C ASP A 39 1.12 -8.86 -17.29
N LEU A 40 2.18 -8.35 -17.89
CA LEU A 40 2.38 -6.91 -18.06
C LEU A 40 1.30 -6.28 -18.96
N GLY A 41 0.83 -7.02 -19.98
CA GLY A 41 -0.25 -6.57 -20.85
C GLY A 41 -1.57 -6.43 -20.10
N TYR A 42 -1.91 -7.42 -19.28
CA TYR A 42 -3.09 -7.37 -18.42
C TYR A 42 -2.97 -6.29 -17.33
N MET A 43 -1.79 -6.14 -16.71
CA MET A 43 -1.53 -5.08 -15.73
C MET A 43 -1.71 -3.69 -16.36
N LYS A 44 -1.17 -3.46 -17.57
CA LYS A 44 -1.38 -2.24 -18.35
C LYS A 44 -2.86 -1.98 -18.59
N TYR A 45 -3.63 -3.00 -19.01
CA TYR A 45 -5.07 -2.89 -19.19
C TYR A 45 -5.78 -2.49 -17.88
N MET A 46 -5.46 -3.14 -16.77
CA MET A 46 -6.07 -2.89 -15.47
C MET A 46 -5.72 -1.52 -14.86
N ILE A 47 -4.58 -0.93 -15.25
CA ILE A 47 -4.27 0.47 -14.91
C ILE A 47 -5.08 1.40 -15.80
N ARG A 48 -5.14 1.11 -17.10
CA ARG A 48 -5.81 1.99 -18.08
C ARG A 48 -7.30 2.15 -17.78
N TYR A 49 -7.97 1.05 -17.42
CA TYR A 49 -9.42 1.02 -17.25
C TYR A 49 -9.80 0.67 -15.83
N ASP A 50 -10.49 1.58 -15.17
CA ASP A 50 -11.01 1.39 -13.82
C ASP A 50 -12.47 1.85 -13.76
N SER A 51 -13.35 0.99 -13.24
CA SER A 51 -14.80 1.26 -13.17
C SER A 51 -15.17 2.37 -12.19
N THR A 52 -14.32 2.65 -11.20
CA THR A 52 -14.60 3.64 -10.16
C THR A 52 -13.83 4.95 -10.44
N PHE A 53 -12.53 4.83 -10.75
CA PHE A 53 -11.65 5.99 -10.95
C PHE A 53 -11.52 6.40 -12.43
N GLY A 54 -12.23 5.73 -13.31
CA GLY A 54 -12.24 6.04 -14.73
C GLY A 54 -10.95 5.68 -15.45
N ARG A 55 -10.85 6.11 -16.70
CA ARG A 55 -9.70 5.82 -17.55
C ARG A 55 -8.47 6.62 -17.10
N PHE A 56 -7.34 5.93 -16.95
CA PHE A 56 -6.05 6.60 -16.74
C PHE A 56 -5.64 7.35 -18.01
N GLN A 57 -5.40 8.65 -17.90
CA GLN A 57 -5.14 9.52 -19.05
C GLN A 57 -3.64 9.65 -19.38
N GLY A 58 -2.77 9.27 -18.43
CA GLY A 58 -1.35 9.42 -18.57
C GLY A 58 -0.69 8.44 -19.55
N GLU A 59 0.60 8.64 -19.78
CA GLU A 59 1.43 7.73 -20.55
C GLU A 59 1.56 6.41 -19.83
N LEU A 60 1.36 5.31 -20.56
CA LEU A 60 1.39 3.97 -20.00
C LEU A 60 1.86 2.97 -21.05
N ASP A 61 3.00 2.36 -20.79
CA ASP A 61 3.57 1.32 -21.64
C ASP A 61 4.22 0.21 -20.81
N THR A 62 4.79 -0.77 -21.47
CA THR A 62 5.51 -1.89 -20.88
C THR A 62 6.94 -1.95 -21.43
N TYR A 63 7.84 -2.52 -20.67
CA TYR A 63 9.17 -2.94 -21.12
C TYR A 63 9.41 -4.37 -20.62
N GLU A 64 10.56 -4.96 -20.97
CA GLU A 64 10.85 -6.38 -20.73
C GLU A 64 10.47 -6.89 -19.32
N ASN A 65 10.77 -6.11 -18.29
CA ASN A 65 10.62 -6.53 -16.89
C ASN A 65 9.70 -5.60 -16.07
N GLY A 66 8.80 -4.84 -16.71
CA GLY A 66 7.94 -3.94 -15.95
C GLY A 66 7.09 -2.97 -16.76
N LEU A 67 6.65 -1.94 -16.08
CA LEU A 67 5.76 -0.91 -16.59
C LEU A 67 6.51 0.40 -16.80
N ILE A 68 6.09 1.17 -17.80
CA ILE A 68 6.48 2.57 -17.99
C ILE A 68 5.23 3.40 -17.74
N ILE A 69 5.25 4.26 -16.73
CA ILE A 69 4.12 5.12 -16.38
C ILE A 69 4.65 6.54 -16.22
N GLU A 70 4.13 7.49 -16.99
CA GLU A 70 4.61 8.88 -17.01
C GLU A 70 6.14 8.98 -17.15
N GLY A 71 6.71 8.17 -18.05
CA GLY A 71 8.15 8.08 -18.27
C GLY A 71 8.95 7.35 -17.19
N GLN A 72 8.36 7.01 -16.04
CA GLN A 72 9.01 6.26 -14.99
C GLN A 72 8.99 4.77 -15.29
N LYS A 73 10.16 4.11 -15.29
CA LYS A 73 10.29 2.66 -15.36
C LYS A 73 10.11 2.05 -13.97
N ILE A 74 9.11 1.18 -13.84
CA ILE A 74 8.76 0.49 -12.60
C ILE A 74 8.93 -1.01 -12.82
N PRO A 75 9.91 -1.66 -12.19
CA PRO A 75 10.11 -3.10 -12.30
C PRO A 75 8.93 -3.84 -11.67
N VAL A 76 8.57 -4.96 -12.29
CA VAL A 76 7.53 -5.87 -11.81
C VAL A 76 8.16 -7.20 -11.46
N PHE A 77 7.98 -7.61 -10.22
CA PHE A 77 8.43 -8.89 -9.69
C PHE A 77 7.28 -9.89 -9.63
N SER A 78 7.60 -11.19 -9.59
CA SER A 78 6.60 -12.26 -9.55
C SER A 78 6.88 -13.27 -8.43
N GLU A 79 7.33 -12.76 -7.29
CA GLU A 79 7.68 -13.58 -6.14
C GLU A 79 6.45 -13.96 -5.32
N SER A 80 6.40 -15.22 -4.89
CA SER A 80 5.35 -15.72 -3.99
C SER A 80 5.68 -15.51 -2.51
N ASP A 81 6.98 -15.46 -2.19
CA ASP A 81 7.49 -15.20 -0.86
C ASP A 81 7.98 -13.75 -0.75
N ALA A 82 7.47 -13.03 0.24
CA ALA A 82 7.81 -11.63 0.45
C ALA A 82 9.28 -11.40 0.78
N ALA A 83 9.94 -12.37 1.40
CA ALA A 83 11.37 -12.30 1.72
C ALA A 83 12.29 -12.30 0.48
N LEU A 84 11.79 -12.86 -0.62
CA LEU A 84 12.55 -12.96 -1.89
C LEU A 84 12.33 -11.77 -2.80
N ILE A 85 11.39 -10.87 -2.50
CA ILE A 85 11.17 -9.67 -3.31
C ILE A 85 12.33 -8.70 -3.08
N PRO A 86 13.05 -8.27 -4.13
CA PRO A 86 14.28 -7.50 -4.00
C PRO A 86 14.02 -6.00 -3.75
N TRP A 87 13.31 -5.67 -2.66
CA TRP A 87 12.94 -4.30 -2.32
C TRP A 87 14.15 -3.38 -2.15
N GLY A 88 15.19 -3.89 -1.47
CA GLY A 88 16.43 -3.14 -1.30
C GLY A 88 17.14 -2.85 -2.63
N ALA A 89 17.16 -3.82 -3.55
CA ALA A 89 17.81 -3.65 -4.85
C ALA A 89 17.09 -2.65 -5.76
N CYS A 90 15.75 -2.56 -5.68
CA CYS A 90 14.98 -1.55 -6.42
C CYS A 90 14.88 -0.20 -5.68
N GLY A 91 15.34 -0.12 -4.42
CA GLY A 91 15.35 1.09 -3.62
C GLY A 91 14.01 1.43 -2.97
N ALA A 92 13.11 0.44 -2.82
CA ALA A 92 11.85 0.62 -2.10
C ALA A 92 12.09 0.54 -0.59
N GLU A 93 11.80 1.63 0.12
CA GLU A 93 11.97 1.70 1.58
C GLU A 93 10.67 1.37 2.33
N TYR A 94 9.53 1.80 1.81
CA TYR A 94 8.21 1.60 2.41
C TYR A 94 7.38 0.67 1.53
N ILE A 95 6.89 -0.41 2.08
CA ILE A 95 6.09 -1.37 1.33
C ILE A 95 4.61 -1.24 1.70
N ILE A 96 3.78 -1.07 0.68
CA ILE A 96 2.33 -1.18 0.81
C ILE A 96 1.95 -2.62 0.47
N ASP A 97 1.65 -3.42 1.50
CA ASP A 97 1.11 -4.76 1.26
C ASP A 97 -0.40 -4.69 1.03
N ALA A 98 -0.81 -4.96 -0.19
CA ALA A 98 -2.20 -4.97 -0.66
C ALA A 98 -2.65 -6.39 -1.08
N THR A 99 -2.01 -7.44 -0.56
CA THR A 99 -2.33 -8.83 -0.88
C THR A 99 -3.39 -9.45 0.00
N GLY A 100 -3.51 -8.98 1.26
CA GLY A 100 -4.32 -9.60 2.30
C GLY A 100 -3.74 -10.92 2.85
N ALA A 101 -2.51 -11.30 2.45
CA ALA A 101 -1.83 -12.50 2.90
C ALA A 101 -0.93 -12.25 4.13
N TYR A 102 -0.36 -11.06 4.23
CA TYR A 102 0.61 -10.67 5.26
C TYR A 102 -0.03 -9.80 6.34
N CYS A 103 -1.16 -10.23 6.89
CA CYS A 103 -1.97 -9.45 7.83
C CYS A 103 -1.55 -9.60 9.31
N THR A 104 -0.32 -10.00 9.59
CA THR A 104 0.25 -10.04 10.94
C THR A 104 1.65 -9.45 10.92
N THR A 105 2.10 -8.89 12.04
CA THR A 105 3.47 -8.38 12.17
C THR A 105 4.51 -9.42 11.80
N GLU A 106 4.35 -10.67 12.26
CA GLU A 106 5.28 -11.77 11.98
C GLU A 106 5.41 -12.02 10.48
N LYS A 107 4.29 -12.19 9.76
CA LYS A 107 4.30 -12.43 8.31
C LYS A 107 4.81 -11.23 7.53
N ALA A 108 4.38 -10.03 7.89
CA ALA A 108 4.76 -8.81 7.18
C ALA A 108 6.26 -8.48 7.32
N LYS A 109 6.92 -8.94 8.39
CA LYS A 109 8.38 -8.81 8.55
C LYS A 109 9.18 -9.48 7.44
N ALA A 110 8.63 -10.45 6.71
CA ALA A 110 9.29 -11.04 5.54
C ALA A 110 9.70 -9.99 4.49
N HIS A 111 8.94 -8.90 4.35
CA HIS A 111 9.34 -7.79 3.47
C HIS A 111 10.61 -7.07 3.91
N LEU A 112 10.89 -7.04 5.22
CA LEU A 112 12.11 -6.42 5.75
C LEU A 112 13.35 -7.23 5.37
N GLU A 113 13.23 -8.57 5.26
CA GLU A 113 14.28 -9.45 4.77
C GLU A 113 14.60 -9.16 3.29
N GLY A 114 13.61 -8.77 2.50
CA GLY A 114 13.76 -8.28 1.13
C GLY A 114 14.43 -6.91 1.01
N GLY A 115 14.74 -6.26 2.14
CA GLY A 115 15.45 -4.98 2.19
C GLY A 115 14.56 -3.75 2.39
N ALA A 116 13.27 -3.93 2.68
CA ALA A 116 12.38 -2.84 3.07
C ALA A 116 12.70 -2.32 4.46
N LYS A 117 12.39 -1.05 4.74
CA LYS A 117 12.52 -0.46 6.08
C LYS A 117 11.21 -0.49 6.86
N LYS A 118 10.08 -0.36 6.19
CA LYS A 118 8.75 -0.27 6.78
C LYS A 118 7.72 -1.01 5.93
N VAL A 119 6.71 -1.57 6.59
CA VAL A 119 5.59 -2.24 5.93
C VAL A 119 4.27 -1.65 6.40
N ILE A 120 3.42 -1.31 5.47
CA ILE A 120 2.06 -0.83 5.71
C ILE A 120 1.10 -1.89 5.17
N ILE A 121 0.40 -2.57 6.06
CA ILE A 121 -0.62 -3.55 5.71
C ILE A 121 -1.91 -2.78 5.38
N SER A 122 -2.43 -2.92 4.16
CA SER A 122 -3.66 -2.25 3.70
C SER A 122 -4.94 -3.00 4.08
N ALA A 123 -4.88 -3.83 5.12
CA ALA A 123 -5.97 -4.67 5.60
C ALA A 123 -5.96 -4.70 7.13
N PRO A 124 -7.05 -5.14 7.78
CA PRO A 124 -7.05 -5.33 9.23
C PRO A 124 -5.97 -6.33 9.65
N ALA A 125 -5.24 -5.98 10.68
CA ALA A 125 -4.34 -6.92 11.34
C ALA A 125 -5.14 -8.10 11.92
N LYS A 126 -4.56 -9.30 11.85
CA LYS A 126 -5.15 -10.54 12.36
C LYS A 126 -4.49 -11.03 13.64
N ASP A 127 -3.60 -10.23 14.19
CA ASP A 127 -2.95 -10.42 15.49
C ASP A 127 -3.25 -9.23 16.41
N GLY A 128 -2.88 -9.36 17.69
CA GLY A 128 -3.02 -8.28 18.68
C GLY A 128 -1.82 -7.34 18.74
N ASP A 129 -0.74 -7.65 18.03
CA ASP A 129 0.56 -6.99 18.18
C ASP A 129 0.82 -5.93 17.09
N THR A 130 0.11 -6.02 15.97
CA THR A 130 0.30 -5.05 14.86
C THR A 130 -0.38 -3.72 15.19
N PRO A 131 0.37 -2.62 15.36
CA PRO A 131 -0.20 -1.30 15.56
C PRO A 131 -1.10 -0.92 14.39
N THR A 132 -2.31 -0.46 14.71
CA THR A 132 -3.33 -0.12 13.70
C THR A 132 -3.66 1.35 13.78
N PHE A 133 -3.58 2.03 12.63
CA PHE A 133 -3.78 3.48 12.53
C PHE A 133 -4.89 3.85 11.56
N ILE A 134 -5.64 4.89 11.94
CA ILE A 134 -6.64 5.54 11.10
C ILE A 134 -6.32 7.02 11.07
N MET A 135 -6.19 7.58 9.87
CA MET A 135 -5.89 9.00 9.69
C MET A 135 -6.98 9.87 10.30
N GLY A 136 -6.56 10.88 11.06
CA GLY A 136 -7.47 11.77 11.79
C GLY A 136 -7.98 11.23 13.13
N ILE A 137 -7.70 9.97 13.48
CA ILE A 137 -8.14 9.34 14.74
C ILE A 137 -6.98 9.14 15.71
N ASN A 138 -5.99 8.35 15.31
CA ASN A 138 -4.87 7.95 16.17
C ASN A 138 -3.53 7.91 15.44
N HIS A 139 -3.42 8.53 14.27
CA HIS A 139 -2.18 8.52 13.47
C HIS A 139 -1.03 9.28 14.14
N ASP A 140 -1.35 10.20 15.06
CA ASP A 140 -0.41 10.92 15.91
C ASP A 140 0.37 10.03 16.89
N LYS A 141 -0.15 8.82 17.15
CA LYS A 141 0.51 7.81 17.99
C LYS A 141 1.55 6.96 17.24
N TYR A 142 1.71 7.19 15.91
CA TYR A 142 2.75 6.50 15.15
C TYR A 142 4.14 6.99 15.57
N THR A 143 5.05 6.05 15.75
CA THR A 143 6.45 6.31 16.05
C THR A 143 7.38 5.60 15.06
N SER A 144 8.54 6.18 14.82
CA SER A 144 9.47 5.69 13.78
C SER A 144 10.12 4.34 14.09
N ASP A 145 10.00 3.82 15.28
CA ASP A 145 10.46 2.49 15.70
C ASP A 145 9.49 1.36 15.31
N MET A 146 8.27 1.68 14.88
CA MET A 146 7.29 0.69 14.40
C MET A 146 7.61 0.25 12.98
N PRO A 147 8.14 -0.98 12.76
CA PRO A 147 8.53 -1.44 11.42
C PRO A 147 7.34 -1.90 10.58
N VAL A 148 6.27 -2.38 11.21
CA VAL A 148 5.06 -2.88 10.57
C VAL A 148 3.87 -2.20 11.21
N VAL A 149 2.96 -1.68 10.38
CA VAL A 149 1.71 -1.05 10.81
C VAL A 149 0.56 -1.47 9.91
N SER A 150 -0.66 -1.42 10.43
CA SER A 150 -1.88 -1.66 9.67
C SER A 150 -2.66 -0.34 9.48
N ASN A 151 -3.24 -0.14 8.30
CA ASN A 151 -4.17 0.95 8.02
C ASN A 151 -5.63 0.54 8.27
N ALA A 152 -5.88 -0.47 9.10
CA ALA A 152 -7.20 -1.01 9.42
C ALA A 152 -8.00 -1.50 8.19
N SER A 153 -9.32 -1.63 8.33
CA SER A 153 -10.23 -2.00 7.24
C SER A 153 -10.88 -0.78 6.58
N CYS A 154 -11.44 -0.98 5.39
CA CYS A 154 -12.26 0.02 4.73
C CYS A 154 -13.47 0.43 5.58
N THR A 155 -14.09 -0.52 6.27
CA THR A 155 -15.25 -0.26 7.16
C THR A 155 -14.82 0.49 8.43
N THR A 156 -13.65 0.18 9.00
CA THR A 156 -13.11 0.92 10.15
C THR A 156 -12.75 2.35 9.76
N ASN A 157 -12.14 2.56 8.60
CA ASN A 157 -11.82 3.89 8.08
C ASN A 157 -13.08 4.71 7.75
N CYS A 158 -14.23 4.06 7.48
CA CYS A 158 -15.51 4.71 7.34
C CYS A 158 -16.11 5.08 8.72
N LEU A 159 -16.19 4.12 9.63
CA LEU A 159 -16.92 4.25 10.88
C LEU A 159 -16.21 5.16 11.91
N ALA A 160 -14.91 4.98 12.10
CA ALA A 160 -14.18 5.65 13.17
C ALA A 160 -14.21 7.20 13.08
N PRO A 161 -14.05 7.83 11.89
CA PRO A 161 -14.20 9.28 11.77
C PRO A 161 -15.61 9.76 12.09
N ILE A 162 -16.64 9.01 11.71
CA ILE A 162 -18.04 9.36 12.03
C ILE A 162 -18.25 9.30 13.55
N CYS A 163 -17.82 8.23 14.20
CA CYS A 163 -17.92 8.09 15.65
C CYS A 163 -17.16 9.23 16.36
N LYS A 164 -15.97 9.58 15.88
CA LYS A 164 -15.20 10.68 16.46
C LYS A 164 -15.96 12.01 16.38
N VAL A 165 -16.54 12.34 15.22
CA VAL A 165 -17.32 13.58 15.06
C VAL A 165 -18.52 13.59 15.99
N LEU A 166 -19.21 12.46 16.16
CA LEU A 166 -20.35 12.37 17.07
C LEU A 166 -19.91 12.51 18.52
N GLU A 167 -18.82 11.88 18.93
CA GLU A 167 -18.29 11.98 20.29
C GLU A 167 -17.83 13.40 20.61
N ASP A 168 -17.03 14.02 19.72
CA ASP A 168 -16.49 15.37 19.91
C ASP A 168 -17.60 16.44 20.04
N ASN A 169 -18.78 16.23 19.43
CA ASN A 169 -19.85 17.23 19.41
C ASN A 169 -21.03 16.91 20.33
N TYR A 170 -21.29 15.65 20.62
CA TYR A 170 -22.51 15.23 21.31
C TYR A 170 -22.25 14.39 22.56
N LEU A 171 -21.04 14.04 22.86
CA LEU A 171 -20.61 13.26 24.03
C LEU A 171 -21.56 12.08 24.33
N SER A 172 -21.34 10.94 23.69
CA SER A 172 -22.15 9.74 23.93
C SER A 172 -21.75 9.03 25.24
N LEU A 173 -22.54 9.24 26.29
CA LEU A 173 -22.34 8.56 27.60
C LEU A 173 -22.87 7.12 27.63
N ILE A 174 -23.57 6.69 26.58
CA ILE A 174 -24.24 5.36 26.54
C ILE A 174 -23.31 4.25 26.03
N HIS A 175 -22.22 4.61 25.36
CA HIS A 175 -21.29 3.69 24.72
C HIS A 175 -19.93 3.60 25.43
N ILE A 176 -19.86 4.05 26.64
CA ILE A 176 -18.70 3.94 27.54
C ILE A 176 -18.80 2.65 28.33
#